data_ca6a94013647c2a8c02ca1fc6ece943b
#
_entry.id   ca6a94013647c2a8c02ca1fc6ece943b
#
_cell.length_a   1.000
_cell.length_b   1.000
_cell.length_c   1.000
_cell.angle_alpha   90.00
_cell.angle_beta   90.00
_cell.angle_gamma   90.00
#
_symmetry.space_group_name_H-M   'P 1'
#
loop_
_entity.id
_entity.type
_entity.pdbx_description
1 polymer ?
#
loop_
_entity_poly.entity_id
_entity_poly.type
_entity_poly.pdbx_seq_one_letter_code
_entity_poly.pdbx_strand_id
1 'polypeptide(L)'
;NSVLQKAAFSDWLDLFQAVADYKPNEKKVLVIDEFPYLVKVNDSFPSILQNAWDEILKDSNVMLILCGSLISMMKKHALSYESPLYGRRTAQMRIAPLPFTTVYENQKLSFEEAAEQYSITGGVPKYMEFFSDGQPLYEQIKENVLSKNGFLYEEPNFLLTDEVQVPTNYFSIIKVIADGNHKLGTIAGILGLETSALTPYLKTLSELGFIEKQVPVTEKNAEKTRKGLYFIS
;
A
#
# COMPACT_ATOMS: atom_id res chain seq x y z
N ASN A 1 25.54 0.79 18.39
CA ASN A 1 24.75 1.95 17.91
C ASN A 1 24.60 3.12 18.89
N SER A 2 25.32 3.10 20.04
CA SER A 2 25.21 4.18 21.03
C SER A 2 25.79 5.53 20.59
N VAL A 3 26.66 5.57 19.59
CA VAL A 3 27.30 6.81 19.12
C VAL A 3 26.29 7.65 18.30
N LEU A 4 25.58 7.05 17.35
CA LEU A 4 24.60 7.76 16.52
C LEU A 4 23.35 8.14 17.33
N GLN A 5 22.98 7.37 18.35
CA GLN A 5 21.84 7.67 19.21
C GLN A 5 22.03 8.91 20.11
N LYS A 6 23.27 9.31 20.37
CA LYS A 6 23.61 10.46 21.20
C LYS A 6 24.10 11.67 20.40
N ALA A 7 24.25 11.52 19.08
CA ALA A 7 24.69 12.61 18.21
C ALA A 7 23.52 13.58 17.97
N ALA A 8 23.80 14.87 18.09
CA ALA A 8 22.91 15.93 17.61
C ALA A 8 23.36 16.30 16.21
N PHE A 9 22.45 16.26 15.25
CA PHE A 9 22.69 16.65 13.87
C PHE A 9 22.05 18.01 13.62
N SER A 10 22.75 18.90 12.89
CA SER A 10 22.22 20.21 12.56
C SER A 10 21.19 20.12 11.42
N ASP A 11 21.37 19.20 10.51
CA ASP A 11 20.47 18.94 9.40
C ASP A 11 20.53 17.50 8.90
N TRP A 12 19.78 17.21 7.84
CA TRP A 12 19.71 15.87 7.24
C TRP A 12 20.99 15.45 6.54
N LEU A 13 21.75 16.38 5.95
CA LEU A 13 23.01 16.06 5.25
C LEU A 13 24.07 15.62 6.25
N ASP A 14 24.16 16.30 7.40
CA ASP A 14 25.02 15.89 8.51
C ASP A 14 24.72 14.47 8.99
N LEU A 15 23.43 14.11 9.10
CA LEU A 15 23.03 12.76 9.44
C LEU A 15 23.51 11.74 8.41
N PHE A 16 23.27 12.00 7.12
CA PHE A 16 23.69 11.08 6.04
C PHE A 16 25.21 10.97 5.95
N GLN A 17 25.94 12.06 6.16
CA GLN A 17 27.39 12.04 6.22
C GLN A 17 27.89 11.17 7.38
N ALA A 18 27.33 11.36 8.58
CA ALA A 18 27.70 10.56 9.74
C ALA A 18 27.40 9.05 9.54
N VAL A 19 26.32 8.71 8.83
CA VAL A 19 26.01 7.32 8.46
C VAL A 19 27.03 6.77 7.46
N ALA A 20 27.44 7.57 6.46
CA ALA A 20 28.44 7.16 5.49
C ALA A 20 29.81 6.91 6.15
N ASP A 21 30.23 7.82 7.05
CA ASP A 21 31.53 7.78 7.75
C ASP A 21 31.57 6.72 8.85
N TYR A 22 30.44 6.31 9.38
CA TYR A 22 30.40 5.23 10.38
C TYR A 22 30.84 3.92 9.75
N LYS A 23 32.01 3.37 10.19
CA LYS A 23 32.58 2.13 9.68
C LYS A 23 32.59 2.07 8.14
N PRO A 24 33.34 2.93 7.47
CA PRO A 24 33.23 3.17 6.02
C PRO A 24 33.52 1.92 5.17
N ASN A 25 34.30 0.97 5.70
CA ASN A 25 34.66 -0.28 5.01
C ASN A 25 33.61 -1.42 5.19
N GLU A 26 32.61 -1.24 6.03
CA GLU A 26 31.55 -2.23 6.26
C GLU A 26 30.31 -1.88 5.46
N LYS A 27 29.65 -2.88 4.87
CA LYS A 27 28.32 -2.71 4.24
C LYS A 27 27.29 -2.40 5.33
N LYS A 28 26.49 -1.37 5.08
CA LYS A 28 25.45 -0.88 6.01
C LYS A 28 24.11 -0.82 5.30
N VAL A 29 23.05 -1.01 6.05
CA VAL A 29 21.67 -0.78 5.57
C VAL A 29 21.09 0.35 6.39
N LEU A 30 20.67 1.41 5.71
CA LEU A 30 19.90 2.52 6.26
C LEU A 30 18.45 2.36 5.78
N VAL A 31 17.53 2.21 6.71
CA VAL A 31 16.10 2.12 6.42
C VAL A 31 15.42 3.41 6.87
N ILE A 32 14.70 4.05 5.95
CA ILE A 32 13.80 5.15 6.24
C ILE A 32 12.39 4.56 6.14
N ASP A 33 11.85 4.24 7.29
CA ASP A 33 10.48 3.73 7.40
C ASP A 33 9.50 4.89 7.37
N GLU A 34 8.32 4.64 6.81
CA GLU A 34 7.27 5.65 6.63
C GLU A 34 7.78 6.94 5.94
N PHE A 35 8.59 6.78 4.89
CA PHE A 35 9.06 7.88 4.05
C PHE A 35 7.96 8.89 3.65
N PRO A 36 6.72 8.48 3.31
CA PRO A 36 5.63 9.40 3.01
C PRO A 36 5.34 10.41 4.12
N TYR A 37 5.47 10.04 5.39
CA TYR A 37 5.22 10.97 6.51
C TYR A 37 6.32 12.03 6.62
N LEU A 38 7.58 11.69 6.32
CA LEU A 38 8.64 12.68 6.24
C LEU A 38 8.36 13.70 5.14
N VAL A 39 7.85 13.23 3.99
CA VAL A 39 7.46 14.14 2.90
C VAL A 39 6.26 15.01 3.28
N LYS A 40 5.25 14.47 4.00
CA LYS A 40 4.13 15.27 4.51
C LYS A 40 4.57 16.40 5.44
N VAL A 41 5.60 16.17 6.24
CA VAL A 41 6.16 17.17 7.18
C VAL A 41 7.10 18.15 6.46
N ASN A 42 7.81 17.68 5.46
CA ASN A 42 8.77 18.48 4.70
C ASN A 42 8.73 18.08 3.21
N ASP A 43 8.01 18.85 2.41
CA ASP A 43 7.87 18.63 0.96
C ASP A 43 9.21 18.63 0.22
N SER A 44 10.24 19.26 0.78
CA SER A 44 11.59 19.29 0.20
C SER A 44 12.42 18.05 0.53
N PHE A 45 11.93 17.14 1.39
CA PHE A 45 12.69 15.96 1.82
C PHE A 45 13.16 15.07 0.66
N PRO A 46 12.36 14.82 -0.40
CA PRO A 46 12.86 14.07 -1.57
C PRO A 46 14.05 14.73 -2.25
N SER A 47 14.10 16.07 -2.31
CA SER A 47 15.24 16.80 -2.88
C SER A 47 16.47 16.78 -1.97
N ILE A 48 16.26 16.86 -0.65
CA ILE A 48 17.34 16.68 0.33
C ILE A 48 17.95 15.30 0.19
N LEU A 49 17.11 14.27 0.10
CA LEU A 49 17.55 12.89 -0.06
C LEU A 49 18.24 12.65 -1.42
N GLN A 50 17.79 13.34 -2.47
CA GLN A 50 18.46 13.34 -3.76
C GLN A 50 19.90 13.86 -3.62
N ASN A 51 20.09 15.02 -2.99
CA ASN A 51 21.41 15.61 -2.79
C ASN A 51 22.30 14.70 -1.93
N ALA A 52 21.74 14.18 -0.82
CA ALA A 52 22.45 13.23 0.03
C ALA A 52 22.89 11.97 -0.74
N TRP A 53 22.02 11.47 -1.61
CA TRP A 53 22.37 10.32 -2.46
C TRP A 53 23.47 10.66 -3.45
N ASP A 54 23.32 11.75 -4.19
CA ASP A 54 24.24 12.12 -5.27
C ASP A 54 25.65 12.52 -4.76
N GLU A 55 25.72 13.15 -3.59
CA GLU A 55 26.98 13.70 -3.06
C GLU A 55 27.65 12.78 -2.03
N ILE A 56 26.89 11.95 -1.31
CA ILE A 56 27.39 11.21 -0.15
C ILE A 56 27.19 9.70 -0.30
N LEU A 57 25.93 9.26 -0.49
CA LEU A 57 25.57 7.87 -0.26
C LEU A 57 25.92 6.94 -1.42
N LYS A 58 25.81 7.39 -2.68
CA LYS A 58 25.99 6.52 -3.87
C LYS A 58 27.37 5.87 -3.96
N ASP A 59 28.41 6.57 -3.48
CA ASP A 59 29.80 6.10 -3.50
C ASP A 59 30.24 5.51 -2.14
N SER A 60 29.30 5.39 -1.19
CA SER A 60 29.53 4.80 0.13
C SER A 60 29.07 3.32 0.17
N ASN A 61 29.45 2.62 1.24
CA ASN A 61 28.99 1.25 1.49
C ASN A 61 27.60 1.21 2.17
N VAL A 62 26.69 2.13 1.80
CA VAL A 62 25.32 2.22 2.36
C VAL A 62 24.29 1.77 1.34
N MET A 63 23.48 0.78 1.70
CA MET A 63 22.24 0.45 1.02
C MET A 63 21.10 1.25 1.67
N LEU A 64 20.49 2.15 0.93
CA LEU A 64 19.33 2.92 1.38
C LEU A 64 18.03 2.21 0.99
N ILE A 65 17.16 1.99 1.95
CA ILE A 65 15.81 1.43 1.74
C ILE A 65 14.79 2.48 2.19
N LEU A 66 13.89 2.83 1.28
CA LEU A 66 12.72 3.66 1.57
C LEU A 66 11.49 2.76 1.60
N CYS A 67 10.75 2.75 2.69
CA CYS A 67 9.48 2.05 2.79
C CYS A 67 8.36 2.99 3.27
N GLY A 68 7.13 2.59 3.00
CA GLY A 68 5.94 3.34 3.42
C GLY A 68 4.69 2.65 2.97
N SER A 69 3.64 2.78 3.78
CA SER A 69 2.33 2.18 3.56
C SER A 69 1.48 2.95 2.54
N LEU A 70 1.72 4.26 2.36
CA LEU A 70 0.96 5.11 1.45
C LEU A 70 1.42 4.95 -0.01
N ILE A 71 0.72 4.12 -0.76
CA ILE A 71 1.07 3.75 -2.14
C ILE A 71 1.08 4.96 -3.08
N SER A 72 0.08 5.85 -2.97
CA SER A 72 -0.03 7.06 -3.78
C SER A 72 1.16 7.98 -3.57
N MET A 73 1.55 8.20 -2.32
CA MET A 73 2.68 9.04 -1.92
C MET A 73 4.02 8.42 -2.35
N MET A 74 4.21 7.12 -2.15
CA MET A 74 5.40 6.40 -2.62
C MET A 74 5.55 6.51 -4.14
N LYS A 75 4.46 6.31 -4.90
CA LYS A 75 4.47 6.50 -6.36
C LYS A 75 4.86 7.92 -6.73
N LYS A 76 4.23 8.92 -6.13
CA LYS A 76 4.46 10.33 -6.46
C LYS A 76 5.88 10.79 -6.11
N HIS A 77 6.37 10.49 -4.91
CA HIS A 77 7.57 11.11 -4.36
C HIS A 77 8.84 10.25 -4.45
N ALA A 78 8.72 8.94 -4.72
CA ALA A 78 9.87 8.06 -4.88
C ALA A 78 9.97 7.42 -6.28
N LEU A 79 8.83 7.15 -6.96
CA LEU A 79 8.82 6.31 -8.15
C LEU A 79 8.53 7.06 -9.44
N SER A 80 7.76 8.17 -9.41
CA SER A 80 7.35 8.89 -10.62
C SER A 80 8.53 9.56 -11.32
N TYR A 81 8.37 9.81 -12.63
CA TYR A 81 9.36 10.56 -13.43
C TYR A 81 9.61 11.98 -12.89
N GLU A 82 8.59 12.60 -12.29
CA GLU A 82 8.66 13.95 -11.70
C GLU A 82 9.35 13.99 -10.34
N SER A 83 9.58 12.82 -9.71
CA SER A 83 10.25 12.76 -8.41
C SER A 83 11.73 13.11 -8.52
N PRO A 84 12.29 13.88 -7.57
CA PRO A 84 13.74 14.08 -7.46
C PRO A 84 14.52 12.76 -7.34
N LEU A 85 13.89 11.69 -6.86
CA LEU A 85 14.51 10.38 -6.68
C LEU A 85 14.44 9.49 -7.94
N TYR A 86 13.79 9.97 -9.01
CA TYR A 86 13.70 9.21 -10.26
C TYR A 86 15.08 8.85 -10.81
N GLY A 87 15.24 7.60 -11.26
CA GLY A 87 16.49 7.08 -11.82
C GLY A 87 17.57 6.71 -10.81
N ARG A 88 17.38 6.98 -9.50
CA ARG A 88 18.35 6.66 -8.43
C ARG A 88 18.10 5.33 -7.76
N ARG A 89 16.92 4.74 -7.93
CA ARG A 89 16.60 3.41 -7.38
C ARG A 89 17.27 2.31 -8.20
N THR A 90 17.76 1.28 -7.51
CA THR A 90 18.28 0.05 -8.11
C THR A 90 17.29 -1.09 -8.11
N ALA A 91 16.33 -1.07 -7.18
CA ALA A 91 15.25 -2.05 -7.09
C ALA A 91 13.99 -1.41 -6.49
N GLN A 92 12.85 -2.06 -6.69
CA GLN A 92 11.61 -1.78 -5.98
C GLN A 92 10.87 -3.08 -5.71
N MET A 93 10.15 -3.12 -4.60
CA MET A 93 9.32 -4.25 -4.21
C MET A 93 7.97 -3.74 -3.72
N ARG A 94 6.90 -4.35 -4.19
CA ARG A 94 5.57 -4.19 -3.61
C ARG A 94 5.30 -5.40 -2.74
N ILE A 95 5.11 -5.17 -1.45
CA ILE A 95 4.71 -6.23 -0.51
C ILE A 95 3.21 -6.41 -0.67
N ALA A 96 2.81 -7.58 -1.12
CA ALA A 96 1.40 -7.98 -1.23
C ALA A 96 0.98 -8.78 0.01
N PRO A 97 -0.33 -8.91 0.27
CA PRO A 97 -0.82 -9.87 1.24
C PRO A 97 -0.27 -11.28 0.97
N LEU A 98 -0.20 -12.10 2.00
CA LEU A 98 0.31 -13.48 1.89
C LEU A 98 -0.61 -14.31 0.99
N PRO A 99 -0.09 -15.11 0.06
CA PRO A 99 -0.92 -16.02 -0.73
C PRO A 99 -1.50 -17.13 0.16
N PHE A 100 -2.66 -17.66 -0.22
CA PHE A 100 -3.36 -18.70 0.53
C PHE A 100 -2.47 -19.89 0.90
N THR A 101 -1.66 -20.36 -0.04
CA THR A 101 -0.73 -21.48 0.19
C THR A 101 0.22 -21.21 1.35
N THR A 102 0.79 -20.01 1.41
CA THR A 102 1.70 -19.62 2.51
C THR A 102 0.96 -19.55 3.84
N VAL A 103 -0.27 -19.04 3.85
CA VAL A 103 -1.10 -18.99 5.06
C VAL A 103 -1.42 -20.40 5.53
N TYR A 104 -1.93 -21.25 4.64
CA TYR A 104 -2.31 -22.64 4.95
C TYR A 104 -1.12 -23.48 5.48
N GLU A 105 0.04 -23.37 4.85
CA GLU A 105 1.24 -24.11 5.25
C GLU A 105 1.79 -23.71 6.62
N ASN A 106 1.52 -22.48 7.06
CA ASN A 106 2.02 -21.96 8.34
C ASN A 106 0.98 -21.93 9.47
N GLN A 107 -0.26 -22.33 9.21
CA GLN A 107 -1.32 -22.45 10.21
C GLN A 107 -1.65 -23.92 10.51
N LYS A 108 -2.10 -24.18 11.75
CA LYS A 108 -2.56 -25.52 12.16
C LYS A 108 -4.09 -25.64 12.02
N LEU A 109 -4.61 -25.25 10.86
CA LEU A 109 -6.02 -25.30 10.53
C LEU A 109 -6.28 -26.39 9.47
N SER A 110 -7.50 -26.91 9.42
CA SER A 110 -7.94 -27.69 8.27
C SER A 110 -7.98 -26.80 7.01
N PHE A 111 -8.05 -27.43 5.83
CA PHE A 111 -8.12 -26.68 4.58
C PHE A 111 -9.35 -25.77 4.53
N GLU A 112 -10.48 -26.28 4.98
CA GLU A 112 -11.76 -25.55 5.02
C GLU A 112 -11.68 -24.35 5.94
N GLU A 113 -11.21 -24.52 7.18
CA GLU A 113 -11.04 -23.44 8.15
C GLU A 113 -10.05 -22.36 7.63
N ALA A 114 -8.95 -22.79 7.04
CA ALA A 114 -7.96 -21.86 6.46
C ALA A 114 -8.56 -21.08 5.29
N ALA A 115 -9.35 -21.73 4.42
CA ALA A 115 -10.00 -21.08 3.29
C ALA A 115 -11.07 -20.07 3.73
N GLU A 116 -11.87 -20.43 4.75
CA GLU A 116 -12.87 -19.53 5.34
C GLU A 116 -12.19 -18.30 5.98
N GLN A 117 -11.16 -18.50 6.80
CA GLN A 117 -10.42 -17.40 7.42
C GLN A 117 -9.73 -16.50 6.39
N TYR A 118 -9.11 -17.12 5.37
CA TYR A 118 -8.46 -16.38 4.28
C TYR A 118 -9.43 -15.54 3.47
N SER A 119 -10.66 -16.04 3.24
CA SER A 119 -11.69 -15.31 2.50
C SER A 119 -12.09 -13.99 3.17
N ILE A 120 -11.86 -13.86 4.48
CA ILE A 120 -12.18 -12.68 5.27
C ILE A 120 -10.96 -11.76 5.41
N THR A 121 -9.79 -12.36 5.67
CA THR A 121 -8.56 -11.61 6.00
C THR A 121 -7.74 -11.23 4.77
N GLY A 122 -7.99 -11.84 3.62
CA GLY A 122 -7.26 -11.62 2.37
C GLY A 122 -5.76 -11.90 2.47
N GLY A 123 -5.32 -12.63 3.49
CA GLY A 123 -3.90 -12.93 3.74
C GLY A 123 -3.11 -11.75 4.32
N VAL A 124 -3.78 -10.73 4.84
CA VAL A 124 -3.12 -9.63 5.57
C VAL A 124 -2.75 -10.11 6.97
N PRO A 125 -1.44 -10.18 7.33
CA PRO A 125 -1.02 -10.77 8.60
C PRO A 125 -1.69 -10.12 9.82
N LYS A 126 -1.82 -8.79 9.81
CA LYS A 126 -2.46 -8.06 10.90
C LYS A 126 -3.93 -8.45 11.08
N TYR A 127 -4.65 -8.66 10.00
CA TYR A 127 -6.07 -9.07 10.08
C TYR A 127 -6.20 -10.51 10.58
N MET A 128 -5.26 -11.37 10.20
CA MET A 128 -5.25 -12.78 10.65
C MET A 128 -5.09 -12.90 12.17
N GLU A 129 -4.40 -11.97 12.85
CA GLU A 129 -4.25 -11.95 14.30
C GLU A 129 -5.60 -11.89 15.05
N PHE A 130 -6.63 -11.26 14.44
CA PHE A 130 -7.95 -11.13 15.02
C PHE A 130 -8.81 -12.40 14.92
N PHE A 131 -8.31 -13.42 14.20
CA PHE A 131 -9.03 -14.68 13.95
C PHE A 131 -8.29 -15.91 14.48
N SER A 132 -7.43 -15.76 15.49
CA SER A 132 -6.49 -16.79 15.94
C SER A 132 -6.85 -17.46 17.27
N ASP A 133 -7.88 -17.03 17.97
CA ASP A 133 -8.14 -17.41 19.38
C ASP A 133 -9.04 -18.64 19.57
N GLY A 134 -9.34 -19.39 18.51
CA GLY A 134 -10.07 -20.67 18.59
C GLY A 134 -11.58 -20.56 18.83
N GLN A 135 -12.14 -19.34 18.80
CA GLN A 135 -13.59 -19.15 18.82
C GLN A 135 -14.20 -19.49 17.46
N PRO A 136 -15.53 -19.78 17.40
CA PRO A 136 -16.20 -19.97 16.12
C PRO A 136 -16.03 -18.75 15.20
N LEU A 137 -15.68 -18.98 13.94
CA LEU A 137 -15.37 -17.93 12.96
C LEU A 137 -16.48 -16.86 12.86
N TYR A 138 -17.75 -17.27 12.93
CA TYR A 138 -18.88 -16.35 12.88
C TYR A 138 -18.89 -15.34 14.04
N GLU A 139 -18.56 -15.75 15.26
CA GLU A 139 -18.47 -14.84 16.40
C GLU A 139 -17.30 -13.88 16.25
N GLN A 140 -16.16 -14.34 15.73
CA GLN A 140 -15.02 -13.50 15.45
C GLN A 140 -15.32 -12.45 14.36
N ILE A 141 -16.06 -12.83 13.30
CA ILE A 141 -16.53 -11.87 12.27
C ILE A 141 -17.44 -10.81 12.91
N LYS A 142 -18.40 -11.25 13.72
CA LYS A 142 -19.35 -10.34 14.39
C LYS A 142 -18.63 -9.34 15.29
N GLU A 143 -17.64 -9.80 16.05
CA GLU A 143 -16.88 -8.97 16.97
C GLU A 143 -15.89 -8.03 16.26
N ASN A 144 -15.09 -8.55 15.34
CA ASN A 144 -13.98 -7.80 14.75
C ASN A 144 -14.36 -7.00 13.51
N VAL A 145 -15.35 -7.48 12.71
CA VAL A 145 -15.70 -6.87 11.42
C VAL A 145 -17.04 -6.12 11.48
N LEU A 146 -18.07 -6.68 12.13
CA LEU A 146 -19.42 -6.12 12.11
C LEU A 146 -19.72 -5.22 13.32
N SER A 147 -18.99 -5.37 14.41
CA SER A 147 -19.13 -4.51 15.59
C SER A 147 -18.52 -3.14 15.32
N LYS A 148 -19.25 -2.07 15.67
CA LYS A 148 -18.73 -0.70 15.59
C LYS A 148 -17.46 -0.45 16.42
N ASN A 149 -17.21 -1.29 17.41
CA ASN A 149 -16.01 -1.24 18.25
C ASN A 149 -14.91 -2.18 17.75
N GLY A 150 -15.18 -2.99 16.72
CA GLY A 150 -14.21 -3.90 16.12
C GLY A 150 -13.18 -3.14 15.30
N PHE A 151 -11.92 -3.58 15.37
CA PHE A 151 -10.82 -2.93 14.65
C PHE A 151 -11.08 -2.85 13.14
N LEU A 152 -11.57 -3.93 12.54
CA LEU A 152 -11.77 -4.01 11.09
C LEU A 152 -13.02 -3.27 10.59
N TYR A 153 -13.90 -2.80 11.49
CA TYR A 153 -15.12 -2.08 11.10
C TYR A 153 -14.81 -0.76 10.38
N GLU A 154 -13.89 0.03 10.91
CA GLU A 154 -13.49 1.32 10.34
C GLU A 154 -12.22 1.24 9.47
N GLU A 155 -11.56 0.09 9.42
CA GLU A 155 -10.30 -0.09 8.71
C GLU A 155 -10.36 0.32 7.23
N PRO A 156 -11.41 -0.04 6.45
CA PRO A 156 -11.53 0.42 5.06
C PRO A 156 -11.62 1.94 4.93
N ASN A 157 -12.26 2.60 5.92
CA ASN A 157 -12.37 4.06 5.96
C ASN A 157 -10.98 4.70 6.18
N PHE A 158 -10.20 4.19 7.14
CA PHE A 158 -8.87 4.71 7.43
C PHE A 158 -7.95 4.52 6.23
N LEU A 159 -7.87 3.31 5.68
CA LEU A 159 -7.02 3.01 4.53
C LEU A 159 -7.32 3.91 3.34
N LEU A 160 -8.58 4.13 3.02
CA LEU A 160 -8.95 4.96 1.88
C LEU A 160 -8.71 6.45 2.15
N THR A 161 -9.01 6.92 3.38
CA THR A 161 -8.84 8.33 3.77
C THR A 161 -7.38 8.77 3.71
N ASP A 162 -6.46 7.89 4.05
CA ASP A 162 -5.03 8.17 4.00
C ASP A 162 -4.48 8.26 2.56
N GLU A 163 -5.12 7.57 1.62
CA GLU A 163 -4.67 7.49 0.22
C GLU A 163 -5.29 8.53 -0.72
N VAL A 164 -6.49 9.06 -0.41
CA VAL A 164 -7.22 9.95 -1.31
C VAL A 164 -7.77 11.20 -0.61
N GLN A 165 -7.91 12.30 -1.37
CA GLN A 165 -8.36 13.58 -0.80
C GLN A 165 -9.85 13.64 -0.49
N VAL A 166 -10.70 12.95 -1.27
CA VAL A 166 -12.17 12.95 -1.13
C VAL A 166 -12.70 11.52 -1.07
N PRO A 167 -12.60 10.86 0.08
CA PRO A 167 -12.94 9.42 0.22
C PRO A 167 -14.39 9.08 -0.13
N THR A 168 -15.32 10.01 0.10
CA THR A 168 -16.78 9.78 -0.08
C THR A 168 -17.13 9.27 -1.48
N ASN A 169 -16.50 9.82 -2.53
CA ASN A 169 -16.75 9.39 -3.90
C ASN A 169 -16.29 7.95 -4.13
N TYR A 170 -15.15 7.60 -3.59
CA TYR A 170 -14.57 6.26 -3.69
C TYR A 170 -15.43 5.23 -2.96
N PHE A 171 -15.92 5.55 -1.77
CA PHE A 171 -16.85 4.69 -1.02
C PHE A 171 -18.15 4.44 -1.77
N SER A 172 -18.71 5.47 -2.39
CA SER A 172 -19.91 5.32 -3.20
C SER A 172 -19.70 4.34 -4.36
N ILE A 173 -18.54 4.39 -5.00
CA ILE A 173 -18.16 3.47 -6.09
C ILE A 173 -18.00 2.04 -5.55
N ILE A 174 -17.26 1.85 -4.46
CA ILE A 174 -17.04 0.55 -3.82
C ILE A 174 -18.39 -0.07 -3.45
N LYS A 175 -19.29 0.71 -2.85
CA LYS A 175 -20.63 0.25 -2.47
C LYS A 175 -21.44 -0.25 -3.68
N VAL A 176 -21.46 0.52 -4.77
CA VAL A 176 -22.17 0.13 -6.00
C VAL A 176 -21.61 -1.17 -6.59
N ILE A 177 -20.28 -1.36 -6.53
CA ILE A 177 -19.64 -2.60 -6.98
C ILE A 177 -19.98 -3.76 -6.04
N ALA A 178 -19.95 -3.55 -4.72
CA ALA A 178 -20.31 -4.55 -3.71
C ALA A 178 -21.76 -4.99 -3.82
N ASP A 179 -22.65 -4.09 -4.25
CA ASP A 179 -24.08 -4.39 -4.54
C ASP A 179 -24.28 -5.18 -5.87
N GLY A 180 -23.19 -5.69 -6.49
CA GLY A 180 -23.21 -6.56 -7.67
C GLY A 180 -23.22 -5.82 -9.02
N ASN A 181 -22.91 -4.55 -9.06
CA ASN A 181 -22.85 -3.77 -10.30
C ASN A 181 -21.41 -3.67 -10.80
N HIS A 182 -21.05 -4.46 -11.80
CA HIS A 182 -19.66 -4.62 -12.24
C HIS A 182 -19.31 -3.89 -13.55
N LYS A 183 -20.30 -3.41 -14.32
CA LYS A 183 -20.06 -2.74 -15.60
C LYS A 183 -19.86 -1.25 -15.42
N LEU A 184 -18.82 -0.69 -16.10
CA LEU A 184 -18.50 0.74 -16.07
C LEU A 184 -19.74 1.63 -16.29
N GLY A 185 -20.55 1.34 -17.34
CA GLY A 185 -21.73 2.15 -17.66
C GLY A 185 -22.84 2.02 -16.61
N THR A 186 -23.01 0.85 -15.99
CA THR A 186 -24.00 0.64 -14.93
C THR A 186 -23.62 1.40 -13.67
N ILE A 187 -22.33 1.31 -13.25
CA ILE A 187 -21.80 2.04 -12.10
C ILE A 187 -21.96 3.56 -12.32
N ALA A 188 -21.57 4.05 -13.49
CA ALA A 188 -21.70 5.47 -13.85
C ALA A 188 -23.17 5.94 -13.81
N GLY A 189 -24.11 5.15 -14.36
CA GLY A 189 -25.54 5.46 -14.37
C GLY A 189 -26.15 5.52 -12.97
N ILE A 190 -25.80 4.59 -12.07
CA ILE A 190 -26.27 4.57 -10.68
C ILE A 190 -25.75 5.79 -9.91
N LEU A 191 -24.50 6.19 -10.15
CA LEU A 191 -23.87 7.33 -9.47
C LEU A 191 -24.21 8.68 -10.11
N GLY A 192 -24.94 8.69 -11.23
CA GLY A 192 -25.25 9.93 -11.96
C GLY A 192 -23.99 10.59 -12.56
N LEU A 193 -22.97 9.81 -12.91
CA LEU A 193 -21.69 10.28 -13.44
C LEU A 193 -21.53 9.89 -14.92
N GLU A 194 -20.79 10.70 -15.66
CA GLU A 194 -20.27 10.29 -16.97
C GLU A 194 -19.15 9.23 -16.77
N THR A 195 -19.08 8.27 -17.69
CA THR A 195 -18.06 7.21 -17.65
C THR A 195 -16.63 7.76 -17.68
N SER A 196 -16.42 8.88 -18.33
CA SER A 196 -15.13 9.60 -18.37
C SER A 196 -14.73 10.13 -16.99
N ALA A 197 -15.67 10.66 -16.22
CA ALA A 197 -15.45 11.14 -14.86
C ALA A 197 -15.22 10.00 -13.87
N LEU A 198 -15.88 8.83 -14.05
CA LEU A 198 -15.72 7.65 -13.20
C LEU A 198 -14.38 6.93 -13.39
N THR A 199 -13.85 6.93 -14.63
CA THR A 199 -12.65 6.15 -14.97
C THR A 199 -11.41 6.45 -14.10
N PRO A 200 -11.08 7.71 -13.77
CA PRO A 200 -9.95 8.01 -12.87
C PRO A 200 -10.11 7.39 -11.47
N TYR A 201 -11.33 7.42 -10.91
CA TYR A 201 -11.60 6.82 -9.60
C TYR A 201 -11.41 5.30 -9.61
N LEU A 202 -11.93 4.61 -10.64
CA LEU A 202 -11.73 3.16 -10.79
C LEU A 202 -10.27 2.81 -10.99
N LYS A 203 -9.51 3.64 -11.72
CA LYS A 203 -8.07 3.45 -11.87
C LYS A 203 -7.36 3.55 -10.53
N THR A 204 -7.64 4.60 -9.76
CA THR A 204 -7.06 4.77 -8.42
C THR A 204 -7.41 3.61 -7.50
N LEU A 205 -8.68 3.19 -7.42
CA LEU A 205 -9.10 2.05 -6.61
C LEU A 205 -8.39 0.75 -7.01
N SER A 206 -8.20 0.51 -8.32
CA SER A 206 -7.47 -0.66 -8.81
C SER A 206 -5.97 -0.58 -8.47
N GLU A 207 -5.36 0.61 -8.56
CA GLU A 207 -3.96 0.81 -8.22
C GLU A 207 -3.68 0.63 -6.72
N LEU A 208 -4.65 1.02 -5.88
CA LEU A 208 -4.60 0.82 -4.43
C LEU A 208 -4.94 -0.62 -4.03
N GLY A 209 -5.56 -1.40 -4.92
CA GLY A 209 -5.90 -2.80 -4.66
C GLY A 209 -7.26 -3.00 -3.99
N PHE A 210 -8.14 -1.99 -3.97
CA PHE A 210 -9.52 -2.12 -3.45
C PHE A 210 -10.44 -2.84 -4.41
N ILE A 211 -10.18 -2.72 -5.72
CA ILE A 211 -10.93 -3.39 -6.77
C ILE A 211 -10.00 -3.99 -7.81
N GLU A 212 -10.46 -5.01 -8.50
CA GLU A 212 -9.80 -5.55 -9.68
C GLU A 212 -10.66 -5.39 -10.93
N LYS A 213 -10.02 -5.19 -12.07
CA LYS A 213 -10.66 -5.18 -13.39
C LYS A 213 -10.44 -6.52 -14.05
N GLN A 214 -11.47 -7.33 -14.16
CA GLN A 214 -11.45 -8.58 -14.91
C GLN A 214 -11.87 -8.34 -16.35
N VAL A 215 -11.11 -8.89 -17.29
CA VAL A 215 -11.37 -8.75 -18.73
C VAL A 215 -11.44 -10.13 -19.38
N PRO A 216 -12.24 -10.32 -20.46
CA PRO A 216 -12.28 -11.58 -21.17
C PRO A 216 -10.89 -11.98 -21.67
N VAL A 217 -10.52 -13.27 -21.55
CA VAL A 217 -9.23 -13.83 -22.02
C VAL A 217 -8.99 -13.54 -23.52
N THR A 218 -10.05 -13.37 -24.30
CA THR A 218 -9.98 -13.08 -25.74
C THR A 218 -9.60 -11.63 -26.06
N GLU A 219 -9.57 -10.74 -25.07
CA GLU A 219 -9.20 -9.33 -25.29
C GLU A 219 -7.69 -9.18 -25.42
N LYS A 220 -7.24 -8.65 -26.57
CA LYS A 220 -5.81 -8.44 -26.85
C LYS A 220 -5.19 -7.29 -26.05
N ASN A 221 -5.99 -6.33 -25.58
CA ASN A 221 -5.54 -5.18 -24.82
C ASN A 221 -6.43 -4.97 -23.59
N ALA A 222 -6.03 -5.60 -22.48
CA ALA A 222 -6.77 -5.57 -21.22
C ALA A 222 -6.96 -4.14 -20.66
N GLU A 223 -5.98 -3.27 -20.84
CA GLU A 223 -6.02 -1.90 -20.29
C GLU A 223 -7.03 -1.01 -21.03
N LYS A 224 -7.12 -1.15 -22.36
CA LYS A 224 -7.97 -0.29 -23.21
C LYS A 224 -9.37 -0.83 -23.46
N THR A 225 -9.64 -2.09 -23.09
CA THR A 225 -10.95 -2.69 -23.37
C THR A 225 -12.06 -2.05 -22.53
N ARG A 226 -13.23 -1.84 -23.17
CA ARG A 226 -14.47 -1.42 -22.49
C ARG A 226 -15.30 -2.60 -21.94
N LYS A 227 -14.85 -3.85 -22.21
CA LYS A 227 -15.56 -5.06 -21.80
C LYS A 227 -15.17 -5.55 -20.38
N GLY A 228 -14.33 -4.81 -19.68
CA GLY A 228 -13.93 -5.16 -18.32
C GLY A 228 -15.06 -5.02 -17.32
N LEU A 229 -15.05 -5.92 -16.34
CA LEU A 229 -15.90 -5.90 -15.16
C LEU A 229 -15.04 -5.56 -13.94
N TYR A 230 -15.62 -4.83 -12.99
CA TYR A 230 -14.94 -4.43 -11.76
C TYR A 230 -15.48 -5.20 -10.58
N PHE A 231 -14.61 -5.79 -9.78
CA PHE A 231 -14.93 -6.58 -8.59
C PHE A 231 -14.17 -6.01 -7.40
N ILE A 232 -14.68 -6.24 -6.19
CA ILE A 232 -13.94 -5.99 -4.96
C ILE A 232 -12.79 -7.02 -4.90
N SER A 233 -11.60 -6.56 -4.53
CA SER A 233 -10.39 -7.41 -4.41
C SER A 233 -10.43 -8.26 -3.16
#